data_49a3b5c352a56117d16b911e6a160021
#
_entry.id   49a3b5c352a56117d16b911e6a160021
#
_cell.length_a   1.000
_cell.length_b   1.000
_cell.length_c   1.000
_cell.angle_alpha   90.00
_cell.angle_beta   90.00
_cell.angle_gamma   90.00
#
_symmetry.space_group_name_H-M   'P 1'
#
loop_
_entity.id
_entity.type
_entity.pdbx_description
1 polymer ?
#
loop_
_entity_poly.entity_id
_entity_poly.type
_entity_poly.pdbx_seq_one_letter_code
_entity_poly.pdbx_strand_id
1 'polypeptide(L)'
;MGKMLCPTRYCWEGENADFTPTSDNIPWSFVPERKVTVEDVKYILSSYYQGTPYNPYAKAEDPRKGIYRPIGINRTGVMAICQIRNGVPEKAKGIEWICFGPTSFNTVLPVYTQVSRLPKYLTDVTQDVSTDNFYWNSRLINALTDAHYGTA
;
A
#
# COMPACT_ATOMS: atom_id res chain seq x y z
N MET A 1 1.12 4.84 10.88
CA MET A 1 -0.35 4.85 10.71
C MET A 1 -1.02 5.79 11.71
N GLY A 2 -0.97 5.56 13.01
CA GLY A 2 -1.66 6.38 14.01
C GLY A 2 -1.39 7.88 13.88
N LYS A 3 -0.14 8.30 13.90
CA LYS A 3 0.26 9.73 13.75
C LYS A 3 -0.17 10.36 12.42
N MET A 4 -0.36 9.59 11.38
CA MET A 4 -0.81 10.06 10.07
C MET A 4 -2.32 10.32 10.05
N LEU A 5 -3.10 9.46 10.67
CA LEU A 5 -4.56 9.56 10.68
C LEU A 5 -5.10 10.35 11.87
N CYS A 6 -4.29 10.59 12.88
CA CYS A 6 -4.61 11.36 14.07
C CYS A 6 -3.44 12.31 14.40
N PRO A 7 -3.22 13.35 13.60
CA PRO A 7 -2.07 14.23 13.75
C PRO A 7 -2.13 15.16 14.95
N THR A 8 -3.33 15.54 15.42
CA THR A 8 -3.52 16.52 16.50
C THR A 8 -3.68 15.89 17.86
N ARG A 9 -4.17 14.66 17.90
CA ARG A 9 -4.26 13.86 19.12
C ARG A 9 -3.86 12.44 18.82
N TYR A 10 -3.40 11.75 19.80
CA TYR A 10 -3.24 10.33 19.69
C TYR A 10 -4.61 9.67 19.79
N CYS A 11 -5.00 8.90 18.80
CA CYS A 11 -6.27 8.19 18.74
C CYS A 11 -6.41 7.09 19.80
N TRP A 12 -5.49 7.06 20.74
CA TRP A 12 -5.35 6.07 21.79
C TRP A 12 -5.70 6.67 23.17
N GLU A 13 -6.73 7.44 23.22
CA GLU A 13 -7.41 7.95 24.44
C GLU A 13 -6.52 8.02 25.69
N GLY A 14 -5.76 9.11 25.84
CA GLY A 14 -5.09 9.47 27.08
C GLY A 14 -3.72 8.82 27.32
N GLU A 15 -3.28 7.91 26.47
CA GLU A 15 -1.93 7.39 26.53
C GLU A 15 -0.97 8.17 25.63
N ASN A 16 0.24 8.38 26.11
CA ASN A 16 1.31 8.87 25.23
C ASN A 16 1.60 7.82 24.18
N ALA A 17 1.25 8.12 22.92
CA ALA A 17 1.35 7.18 21.80
C ALA A 17 2.79 7.05 21.29
N ASP A 18 3.77 6.99 22.15
CA ASP A 18 5.16 6.66 21.79
C ASP A 18 5.36 5.15 21.71
N PHE A 19 4.44 4.51 20.94
CA PHE A 19 4.58 3.10 20.65
C PHE A 19 5.80 2.86 19.79
N THR A 20 6.60 1.90 20.22
CA THR A 20 7.69 1.34 19.44
C THR A 20 7.19 0.14 18.64
N PRO A 21 7.93 -0.33 17.62
CA PRO A 21 7.57 -1.55 16.91
C PRO A 21 7.48 -2.81 17.78
N THR A 22 8.02 -2.76 19.00
CA THR A 22 7.99 -3.86 19.98
C THR A 22 6.94 -3.68 21.08
N SER A 23 6.16 -2.60 21.03
CA SER A 23 5.08 -2.39 22.00
C SER A 23 3.97 -3.44 21.79
N ASP A 24 3.55 -4.10 22.84
CA ASP A 24 2.51 -5.13 22.84
C ASP A 24 1.12 -4.60 23.21
N ASN A 25 1.05 -3.36 23.67
CA ASN A 25 -0.18 -2.65 24.05
C ASN A 25 -0.71 -1.69 22.97
N ILE A 26 -0.31 -1.87 21.71
CA ILE A 26 -0.84 -1.07 20.59
C ILE A 26 -2.35 -1.33 20.45
N PRO A 27 -3.19 -0.29 20.39
CA PRO A 27 -4.62 -0.45 20.23
C PRO A 27 -4.99 -1.27 18.98
N TRP A 28 -5.91 -2.18 19.14
CA TRP A 28 -6.44 -2.98 18.02
C TRP A 28 -7.16 -2.13 16.97
N SER A 29 -7.85 -1.09 17.40
CA SER A 29 -8.59 -0.18 16.53
C SER A 29 -8.63 1.23 17.13
N PHE A 30 -8.88 2.21 16.28
CA PHE A 30 -9.03 3.61 16.68
C PHE A 30 -9.91 4.35 15.69
N VAL A 31 -10.46 5.49 16.12
CA VAL A 31 -11.24 6.40 15.27
C VAL A 31 -10.29 7.46 14.71
N PRO A 32 -10.11 7.55 13.38
CA PRO A 32 -9.25 8.56 12.79
C PRO A 32 -9.88 9.95 12.91
N GLU A 33 -9.07 11.01 12.96
CA GLU A 33 -9.53 12.40 13.03
C GLU A 33 -10.12 12.91 11.71
N ARG A 34 -9.85 12.22 10.60
CA ARG A 34 -10.39 12.51 9.28
C ARG A 34 -10.79 11.24 8.56
N LYS A 35 -11.58 11.38 7.51
CA LYS A 35 -11.90 10.24 6.64
C LYS A 35 -10.63 9.68 6.01
N VAL A 36 -10.52 8.37 6.01
CA VAL A 36 -9.42 7.63 5.38
C VAL A 36 -9.68 7.54 3.88
N THR A 37 -8.70 7.92 3.08
CA THR A 37 -8.76 7.82 1.61
C THR A 37 -8.08 6.56 1.10
N VAL A 38 -8.27 6.25 -0.19
CA VAL A 38 -7.56 5.14 -0.85
C VAL A 38 -6.06 5.38 -0.87
N GLU A 39 -5.65 6.64 -1.05
CA GLU A 39 -4.24 7.07 -1.02
C GLU A 39 -3.62 6.83 0.36
N ASP A 40 -4.35 7.11 1.45
CA ASP A 40 -3.89 6.81 2.80
C ASP A 40 -3.65 5.31 2.98
N VAL A 41 -4.59 4.48 2.54
CA VAL A 41 -4.47 3.02 2.63
C VAL A 41 -3.30 2.53 1.78
N LYS A 42 -3.17 3.02 0.54
CA LYS A 42 -2.03 2.70 -0.32
C LYS A 42 -0.70 3.06 0.35
N TYR A 43 -0.59 4.28 0.89
CA TYR A 43 0.61 4.72 1.58
C TYR A 43 0.98 3.80 2.75
N ILE A 44 0.00 3.44 3.58
CA ILE A 44 0.20 2.55 4.72
C ILE A 44 0.67 1.17 4.26
N LEU A 45 -0.02 0.58 3.27
CA LEU A 45 0.33 -0.74 2.74
C LEU A 45 1.67 -0.75 1.98
N SER A 46 2.14 0.42 1.55
CA SER A 46 3.44 0.61 0.90
C SER A 46 4.56 0.94 1.88
N SER A 47 4.28 1.06 3.17
CA SER A 47 5.26 1.48 4.17
C SER A 47 6.36 0.44 4.38
N TYR A 48 7.60 0.87 4.20
CA TYR A 48 8.81 0.08 4.43
C TYR A 48 9.80 0.79 5.36
N TYR A 49 9.29 1.59 6.29
CA TYR A 49 10.09 2.43 7.20
C TYR A 49 10.93 3.49 6.49
N GLN A 50 10.48 3.96 5.31
CA GLN A 50 11.16 5.00 4.54
C GLN A 50 11.44 6.23 5.40
N GLY A 51 12.63 6.80 5.24
CA GLY A 51 13.08 7.95 6.02
C GLY A 51 13.42 7.65 7.48
N THR A 52 13.49 6.38 7.88
CA THR A 52 13.87 5.97 9.22
C THR A 52 15.10 5.04 9.21
N PRO A 53 15.80 4.88 10.35
CA PRO A 53 16.90 3.91 10.47
C PRO A 53 16.50 2.45 10.26
N TYR A 54 15.21 2.13 10.35
CA TYR A 54 14.69 0.76 10.20
C TYR A 54 14.44 0.35 8.75
N ASN A 55 14.61 1.27 7.78
CA ASN A 55 14.40 1.00 6.36
C ASN A 55 15.33 -0.13 5.86
N PRO A 56 14.79 -1.31 5.50
CA PRO A 56 15.61 -2.44 5.06
C PRO A 56 16.31 -2.22 3.71
N TYR A 57 15.84 -1.23 2.95
CA TYR A 57 16.37 -0.92 1.60
C TYR A 57 17.30 0.30 1.58
N ALA A 58 17.58 0.92 2.74
CA ALA A 58 18.50 2.05 2.82
C ALA A 58 19.92 1.65 2.40
N LYS A 59 20.62 2.57 1.72
CA LYS A 59 22.05 2.37 1.36
C LYS A 59 22.96 2.49 2.57
N ALA A 60 22.60 3.36 3.52
CA ALA A 60 23.40 3.57 4.73
C ALA A 60 23.41 2.30 5.60
N GLU A 61 24.58 1.97 6.13
CA GLU A 61 24.72 0.91 7.11
C GLU A 61 24.30 1.44 8.49
N ASP A 62 23.28 0.82 9.05
CA ASP A 62 22.77 1.11 10.41
C ASP A 62 22.40 -0.24 11.04
N PRO A 63 22.81 -0.50 12.31
CA PRO A 63 22.49 -1.75 12.99
C PRO A 63 20.99 -2.00 13.17
N ARG A 64 20.17 -0.96 13.02
CA ARG A 64 18.71 -1.06 13.08
C ARG A 64 18.05 -1.38 11.73
N LYS A 65 18.81 -1.35 10.64
CA LYS A 65 18.34 -1.65 9.28
C LYS A 65 17.74 -3.04 9.20
N GLY A 66 16.47 -3.13 8.82
CA GLY A 66 15.79 -4.40 8.58
C GLY A 66 15.46 -5.22 9.85
N ILE A 67 15.62 -4.68 11.05
CA ILE A 67 15.22 -5.38 12.29
C ILE A 67 13.73 -5.70 12.29
N TYR A 68 12.91 -4.82 11.71
CA TYR A 68 11.48 -5.00 11.64
C TYR A 68 11.04 -5.28 10.21
N ARG A 69 10.14 -6.26 10.07
CA ARG A 69 9.55 -6.57 8.76
C ARG A 69 8.60 -5.46 8.34
N PRO A 70 8.81 -4.82 7.17
CA PRO A 70 7.90 -3.79 6.67
C PRO A 70 6.59 -4.39 6.16
N ILE A 71 5.55 -3.55 6.09
CA ILE A 71 4.28 -3.89 5.43
C ILE A 71 4.51 -3.92 3.91
N GLY A 72 5.08 -2.83 3.36
CA GLY A 72 5.41 -2.69 1.94
C GLY A 72 6.69 -3.42 1.58
N ILE A 73 6.66 -4.76 1.58
CA ILE A 73 7.81 -5.57 1.23
C ILE A 73 7.95 -5.71 -0.29
N ASN A 74 9.18 -5.69 -0.82
CA ASN A 74 9.47 -5.73 -2.26
C ASN A 74 8.99 -7.01 -2.97
N ARG A 75 8.71 -8.09 -2.26
CA ARG A 75 8.17 -9.35 -2.80
C ARG A 75 6.65 -9.51 -2.64
N THR A 76 5.93 -8.43 -2.35
CA THR A 76 4.46 -8.45 -2.37
C THR A 76 3.99 -8.86 -3.77
N GLY A 77 3.10 -9.85 -3.84
CA GLY A 77 2.57 -10.35 -5.12
C GLY A 77 1.39 -9.54 -5.63
N VAL A 78 0.49 -9.18 -4.73
CA VAL A 78 -0.74 -8.44 -5.03
C VAL A 78 -1.19 -7.65 -3.80
N MET A 79 -1.82 -6.51 -4.03
CA MET A 79 -2.56 -5.74 -3.03
C MET A 79 -3.96 -5.46 -3.57
N ALA A 80 -4.97 -5.58 -2.70
CA ALA A 80 -6.34 -5.17 -2.99
C ALA A 80 -6.85 -4.25 -1.86
N ILE A 81 -7.57 -3.19 -2.25
CA ILE A 81 -8.29 -2.30 -1.34
C ILE A 81 -9.74 -2.29 -1.74
N CYS A 82 -10.62 -2.76 -0.86
CA CYS A 82 -12.06 -2.74 -1.09
C CYS A 82 -12.65 -1.43 -0.55
N GLN A 83 -13.37 -0.70 -1.40
CA GLN A 83 -14.03 0.55 -1.07
C GLN A 83 -15.54 0.45 -1.29
N ILE A 84 -16.33 0.82 -0.27
CA ILE A 84 -17.77 1.01 -0.39
C ILE A 84 -18.07 2.49 -0.28
N ARG A 85 -18.77 3.04 -1.27
CA ARG A 85 -19.12 4.46 -1.35
C ARG A 85 -20.60 4.68 -1.11
N ASN A 86 -20.91 5.60 -0.19
CA ASN A 86 -22.28 6.05 0.05
C ASN A 86 -22.63 7.24 -0.86
N GLY A 87 -23.92 7.43 -1.15
CA GLY A 87 -24.41 8.57 -1.92
C GLY A 87 -24.10 8.54 -3.43
N VAL A 88 -23.71 7.37 -3.96
CA VAL A 88 -23.49 7.15 -5.39
C VAL A 88 -24.48 6.10 -5.94
N PRO A 89 -24.73 6.06 -7.25
CA PRO A 89 -25.56 5.01 -7.86
C PRO A 89 -25.05 3.61 -7.49
N GLU A 90 -25.97 2.63 -7.39
CA GLU A 90 -25.66 1.25 -6.98
C GLU A 90 -24.49 0.63 -7.74
N LYS A 91 -24.49 0.81 -9.06
CA LYS A 91 -23.41 0.30 -9.94
C LYS A 91 -22.01 0.87 -9.65
N ALA A 92 -21.95 1.97 -8.93
CA ALA A 92 -20.70 2.65 -8.60
C ALA A 92 -20.31 2.53 -7.13
N LYS A 93 -21.08 1.80 -6.31
CA LYS A 93 -20.84 1.71 -4.86
C LYS A 93 -19.58 0.95 -4.49
N GLY A 94 -19.41 -0.22 -5.08
CA GLY A 94 -18.28 -1.10 -4.78
C GLY A 94 -17.14 -0.91 -5.76
N ILE A 95 -15.95 -0.68 -5.24
CA ILE A 95 -14.72 -0.65 -6.04
C ILE A 95 -13.68 -1.53 -5.34
N GLU A 96 -13.01 -2.36 -6.12
CA GLU A 96 -11.78 -3.00 -5.74
C GLU A 96 -10.61 -2.30 -6.43
N TRP A 97 -9.66 -1.82 -5.64
CA TRP A 97 -8.43 -1.21 -6.11
C TRP A 97 -7.33 -2.26 -6.09
N ILE A 98 -6.84 -2.64 -7.26
CA ILE A 98 -5.88 -3.74 -7.43
C ILE A 98 -4.51 -3.20 -7.82
N CYS A 99 -3.45 -3.78 -7.24
CA CYS A 99 -2.07 -3.55 -7.62
C CYS A 99 -1.34 -4.89 -7.68
N PHE A 100 -0.59 -5.15 -8.75
CA PHE A 100 0.26 -6.32 -8.87
C PHE A 100 1.72 -5.98 -8.53
N GLY A 101 2.30 -6.75 -7.61
CA GLY A 101 3.66 -6.54 -7.12
C GLY A 101 3.76 -5.53 -5.98
N PRO A 102 4.99 -5.10 -5.63
CA PRO A 102 5.25 -4.11 -4.59
C PRO A 102 4.51 -2.80 -4.85
N THR A 103 3.84 -2.31 -3.82
CA THR A 103 2.91 -1.19 -3.93
C THR A 103 3.57 0.17 -3.90
N SER A 104 4.83 0.25 -3.42
CA SER A 104 5.52 1.51 -3.14
C SER A 104 5.68 2.40 -4.37
N PHE A 105 5.97 1.80 -5.52
CA PHE A 105 6.21 2.52 -6.79
C PHE A 105 5.22 2.14 -7.89
N ASN A 106 4.15 1.45 -7.53
CA ASN A 106 3.20 0.92 -8.47
C ASN A 106 1.85 1.63 -8.42
N THR A 107 1.07 1.44 -9.47
CA THR A 107 -0.26 2.04 -9.62
C THR A 107 -1.32 1.11 -9.06
N VAL A 108 -2.34 1.67 -8.40
CA VAL A 108 -3.59 0.97 -8.06
C VAL A 108 -4.64 1.24 -9.11
N LEU A 109 -5.26 0.19 -9.62
CA LEU A 109 -6.28 0.24 -10.65
C LEU A 109 -7.66 0.02 -10.03
N PRO A 110 -8.64 0.93 -10.26
CA PRO A 110 -10.01 0.73 -9.79
C PRO A 110 -10.79 -0.24 -10.71
N VAL A 111 -11.41 -1.24 -10.11
CA VAL A 111 -12.35 -2.16 -10.78
C VAL A 111 -13.67 -2.08 -10.04
N TYR A 112 -14.73 -1.71 -10.75
CA TYR A 112 -16.08 -1.68 -10.17
C TYR A 112 -16.63 -3.11 -10.02
N THR A 113 -17.20 -3.43 -8.87
CA THR A 113 -17.70 -4.78 -8.56
C THR A 113 -18.84 -5.24 -9.45
N GLN A 114 -19.56 -4.31 -10.09
CA GLN A 114 -20.68 -4.60 -11.00
C GLN A 114 -20.32 -4.43 -12.48
N VAL A 115 -19.04 -4.45 -12.83
CA VAL A 115 -18.61 -4.41 -14.22
C VAL A 115 -18.95 -5.74 -14.91
N SER A 116 -19.57 -5.70 -16.08
CA SER A 116 -19.92 -6.89 -16.84
C SER A 116 -18.78 -7.39 -17.74
N ARG A 117 -17.82 -6.54 -18.04
CA ARG A 117 -16.68 -6.87 -18.90
C ARG A 117 -15.47 -5.99 -18.56
N LEU A 118 -14.32 -6.60 -18.46
CA LEU A 118 -13.04 -5.90 -18.33
C LEU A 118 -12.34 -5.78 -19.70
N PRO A 119 -11.54 -4.72 -19.90
CA PRO A 119 -10.67 -4.61 -21.07
C PRO A 119 -9.67 -5.76 -21.13
N LYS A 120 -9.30 -6.18 -22.33
CA LYS A 120 -8.28 -7.24 -22.54
C LYS A 120 -6.96 -6.94 -21.85
N TYR A 121 -6.56 -5.68 -21.81
CA TYR A 121 -5.38 -5.23 -21.08
C TYR A 121 -5.33 -5.68 -19.59
N LEU A 122 -6.48 -5.90 -18.97
CA LEU A 122 -6.62 -6.34 -17.58
C LEU A 122 -6.81 -7.86 -17.44
N THR A 123 -7.28 -8.54 -18.47
CA THR A 123 -7.69 -9.95 -18.41
C THR A 123 -6.75 -10.90 -19.13
N ASP A 124 -6.14 -10.45 -20.21
CA ASP A 124 -5.37 -11.32 -21.09
C ASP A 124 -3.90 -11.34 -20.66
N VAL A 125 -3.60 -12.13 -19.62
CA VAL A 125 -2.23 -12.35 -19.15
C VAL A 125 -1.66 -13.58 -19.85
N THR A 126 -0.53 -13.41 -20.52
CA THR A 126 0.22 -14.48 -21.20
C THR A 126 1.38 -14.97 -20.34
N GLN A 127 1.99 -16.13 -20.71
CA GLN A 127 3.21 -16.61 -20.08
C GLN A 127 4.41 -15.74 -20.45
N ASP A 128 4.39 -15.14 -21.63
CA ASP A 128 5.45 -14.27 -22.11
C ASP A 128 5.31 -12.86 -21.56
N VAL A 129 6.43 -12.25 -21.20
CA VAL A 129 6.48 -10.86 -20.73
C VAL A 129 6.10 -9.92 -21.86
N SER A 130 5.11 -9.06 -21.63
CA SER A 130 4.60 -8.11 -22.61
C SER A 130 4.17 -6.82 -21.94
N THR A 131 4.29 -5.70 -22.63
CA THR A 131 3.72 -4.42 -22.20
C THR A 131 2.24 -4.27 -22.53
N ASP A 132 1.62 -5.28 -23.14
CA ASP A 132 0.23 -5.24 -23.60
C ASP A 132 -0.78 -5.61 -22.51
N ASN A 133 -0.34 -5.87 -21.30
CA ASN A 133 -1.22 -6.15 -20.17
C ASN A 133 -0.75 -5.51 -18.86
N PHE A 134 -1.70 -5.29 -17.97
CA PHE A 134 -1.49 -4.61 -16.69
C PHE A 134 -0.58 -5.38 -15.74
N TYR A 135 -0.70 -6.70 -15.70
CA TYR A 135 0.13 -7.53 -14.82
C TYR A 135 1.61 -7.38 -15.13
N TRP A 136 2.00 -7.60 -16.39
CA TRP A 136 3.42 -7.52 -16.78
C TRP A 136 3.97 -6.09 -16.71
N ASN A 137 3.17 -5.07 -17.07
CA ASN A 137 3.59 -3.69 -16.86
C ASN A 137 3.90 -3.39 -15.39
N SER A 138 3.04 -3.83 -14.48
CA SER A 138 3.28 -3.68 -13.05
C SER A 138 4.55 -4.40 -12.60
N ARG A 139 4.80 -5.62 -13.11
CA ARG A 139 6.02 -6.38 -12.79
C ARG A 139 7.28 -5.74 -13.36
N LEU A 140 7.22 -5.18 -14.56
CA LEU A 140 8.33 -4.46 -15.18
C LEU A 140 8.67 -3.17 -14.42
N ILE A 141 7.67 -2.39 -14.01
CA ILE A 141 7.89 -1.20 -13.17
C ILE A 141 8.62 -1.60 -11.88
N ASN A 142 8.20 -2.67 -11.24
CA ASN A 142 8.83 -3.15 -10.02
C ASN A 142 10.29 -3.57 -10.25
N ALA A 143 10.57 -4.30 -11.32
CA ALA A 143 11.94 -4.73 -11.65
C ALA A 143 12.86 -3.54 -11.93
N LEU A 144 12.37 -2.54 -12.67
CA LEU A 144 13.10 -1.30 -12.93
C LEU A 144 13.36 -0.51 -11.65
N THR A 145 12.37 -0.45 -10.76
CA THR A 145 12.50 0.25 -9.48
C THR A 145 13.49 -0.44 -8.56
N ASP A 146 13.47 -1.77 -8.48
CA ASP A 146 14.44 -2.53 -7.68
C ASP A 146 15.87 -2.30 -8.19
N ALA A 147 16.07 -2.27 -9.51
CA ALA A 147 17.37 -2.01 -10.11
C ALA A 147 17.90 -0.58 -9.84
N HIS A 148 17.00 0.37 -9.65
CA HIS A 148 17.31 1.80 -9.49
C HIS A 148 16.84 2.39 -8.14
N TYR A 149 16.60 1.56 -7.15
CA TYR A 149 16.00 1.95 -5.88
C TYR A 149 16.63 3.20 -5.22
N GLY A 150 17.90 3.45 -5.43
CA GLY A 150 18.58 4.62 -4.85
C GLY A 150 18.33 5.95 -5.57
N THR A 151 17.64 5.93 -6.71
CA THR A 151 17.38 7.10 -7.59
C THR A 151 15.91 7.22 -7.99
N ALA A 152 15.08 6.25 -7.63
CA ALA A 152 13.65 6.22 -7.89
C ALA A 152 12.82 7.04 -6.91
#